data_7f250e7302c7eb2a8c7431ffd5ae8570
#
_entry.id   7f250e7302c7eb2a8c7431ffd5ae8570
#
_cell.length_a   1.000
_cell.length_b   1.000
_cell.length_c   1.000
_cell.angle_alpha   90.00
_cell.angle_beta   90.00
_cell.angle_gamma   90.00
#
_symmetry.space_group_name_H-M   'P 1'
#
loop_
_entity.id
_entity.type
_entity.pdbx_description
1 polymer ?
#
loop_
_entity_poly.entity_id
_entity_poly.type
_entity_poly.pdbx_seq_one_letter_code
_entity_poly.pdbx_strand_id
1 'polypeptide(L)'
;MAKVKAPSILDVLPSVNKGNLKPVYYFFGEDYYLLQNTLKAVEKSASQFITSDFDKETFYGEDKGLDDILSFASAFPFGSEKKLIIVKQFEKVKDKKALKEYAASPVDFTIIVFIHDGIISNLGTEPFKTLAQQNFIFEAKELKGKNLLKWVTSYIEKNGKTVSEENAQMLMDISGESRAMLENQLEKIFTFMNEEREITFKHIQALSTKLKQFSIFDLQNAIGKKEKDKAVTIAFNLLDNGAEPVFIIAMLTRYFTGISRVGELSRMNMAPPQAAKIVGTHQFFYKDYQQARMNYSDENLANIFRALLKADLSIKTTAADFKNVVTVLLSEIIS
;
A
#
# COMPACT_ATOMS: atom_id res chain seq x y z
N MET A 1 30.22 -4.02 11.21
CA MET A 1 29.18 -3.98 12.27
C MET A 1 27.86 -4.42 11.65
N ALA A 2 27.11 -5.32 12.29
CA ALA A 2 25.80 -5.72 11.80
C ALA A 2 24.87 -4.50 11.76
N LYS A 3 24.14 -4.33 10.64
CA LYS A 3 23.19 -3.21 10.48
C LYS A 3 22.04 -3.40 11.48
N VAL A 4 21.82 -2.44 12.37
CA VAL A 4 20.69 -2.44 13.31
C VAL A 4 19.39 -2.47 12.50
N LYS A 5 18.52 -3.44 12.76
CA LYS A 5 17.20 -3.57 12.11
C LYS A 5 16.12 -3.44 13.17
N ALA A 6 15.04 -2.77 12.84
CA ALA A 6 13.84 -2.78 13.66
C ALA A 6 13.00 -4.03 13.32
N PRO A 7 12.34 -4.66 14.32
CA PRO A 7 11.34 -5.68 14.09
C PRO A 7 10.12 -5.08 13.35
N SER A 8 9.31 -5.95 12.74
CA SER A 8 8.06 -5.52 12.11
C SER A 8 7.08 -5.02 13.18
N ILE A 9 6.34 -3.97 12.86
CA ILE A 9 5.24 -3.49 13.71
C ILE A 9 4.16 -4.57 13.91
N LEU A 10 4.04 -5.54 13.00
CA LEU A 10 3.13 -6.68 13.14
C LEU A 10 3.54 -7.62 14.30
N ASP A 11 4.81 -7.65 14.64
CA ASP A 11 5.33 -8.53 15.70
C ASP A 11 4.89 -8.07 17.10
N VAL A 12 4.53 -6.80 17.25
CA VAL A 12 4.08 -6.24 18.54
C VAL A 12 2.58 -6.43 18.79
N LEU A 13 1.78 -6.58 17.74
CA LEU A 13 0.31 -6.67 17.85
C LEU A 13 -0.19 -7.82 18.76
N PRO A 14 0.36 -9.05 18.73
CA PRO A 14 -0.08 -10.10 19.63
C PRO A 14 0.11 -9.76 21.12
N SER A 15 1.17 -9.04 21.47
CA SER A 15 1.42 -8.57 22.84
C SER A 15 0.45 -7.47 23.24
N VAL A 16 0.26 -6.47 22.36
CA VAL A 16 -0.68 -5.37 22.56
C VAL A 16 -2.10 -5.88 22.76
N ASN A 17 -2.57 -6.79 21.91
CA ASN A 17 -3.91 -7.36 22.00
C ASN A 17 -4.17 -8.18 23.27
N LYS A 18 -3.11 -8.69 23.92
CA LYS A 18 -3.19 -9.37 25.21
C LYS A 18 -3.11 -8.42 26.43
N GLY A 19 -3.01 -7.11 26.20
CA GLY A 19 -2.86 -6.13 27.27
C GLY A 19 -1.44 -5.95 27.81
N ASN A 20 -0.46 -6.67 27.24
CA ASN A 20 0.95 -6.55 27.63
C ASN A 20 1.57 -5.32 26.94
N LEU A 21 1.37 -4.15 27.53
CA LEU A 21 1.82 -2.89 26.96
C LEU A 21 3.22 -2.52 27.44
N LYS A 22 4.03 -1.99 26.51
CA LYS A 22 5.36 -1.43 26.80
C LYS A 22 5.21 0.05 27.20
N PRO A 23 6.15 0.59 28.00
CA PRO A 23 6.13 1.99 28.37
C PRO A 23 6.40 2.93 27.17
N VAL A 24 7.14 2.44 26.16
CA VAL A 24 7.47 3.22 24.96
C VAL A 24 7.21 2.40 23.71
N TYR A 25 6.57 3.02 22.74
CA TYR A 25 6.44 2.55 21.36
C TYR A 25 6.94 3.63 20.42
N TYR A 26 7.83 3.27 19.51
CA TYR A 26 8.26 4.11 18.41
C TYR A 26 7.92 3.40 17.12
N PHE A 27 6.85 3.84 16.45
CA PHE A 27 6.37 3.29 15.19
C PHE A 27 6.82 4.19 14.05
N PHE A 28 7.48 3.62 13.04
CA PHE A 28 7.93 4.36 11.87
C PHE A 28 7.77 3.52 10.59
N GLY A 29 7.69 4.16 9.44
CA GLY A 29 7.65 3.49 8.14
C GLY A 29 6.75 4.16 7.13
N GLU A 30 6.69 3.58 5.94
CA GLU A 30 5.93 4.11 4.81
C GLU A 30 4.46 3.62 4.78
N ASP A 31 4.15 2.56 5.51
CA ASP A 31 2.79 2.03 5.61
C ASP A 31 1.99 2.79 6.67
N TYR A 32 1.50 3.98 6.30
CA TYR A 32 0.70 4.83 7.17
C TYR A 32 -0.56 4.12 7.70
N TYR A 33 -1.18 3.28 6.88
CA TYR A 33 -2.34 2.49 7.31
C TYR A 33 -2.00 1.57 8.47
N LEU A 34 -0.87 0.87 8.39
CA LEU A 34 -0.41 -0.03 9.44
C LEU A 34 0.00 0.72 10.71
N LEU A 35 0.62 1.90 10.57
CA LEU A 35 0.92 2.80 11.69
C LEU A 35 -0.34 3.17 12.45
N GLN A 36 -1.40 3.63 11.75
CA GLN A 36 -2.66 4.04 12.37
C GLN A 36 -3.42 2.87 13.00
N ASN A 37 -3.47 1.71 12.35
CA ASN A 37 -4.16 0.54 12.90
C ASN A 37 -3.45 -0.01 14.16
N THR A 38 -2.12 0.02 14.19
CA THR A 38 -1.38 -0.40 15.38
C THR A 38 -1.55 0.61 16.51
N LEU A 39 -1.55 1.91 16.21
CA LEU A 39 -1.88 2.94 17.20
C LEU A 39 -3.26 2.70 17.81
N LYS A 40 -4.30 2.49 17.00
CA LYS A 40 -5.66 2.17 17.47
C LYS A 40 -5.69 0.92 18.36
N ALA A 41 -4.90 -0.10 18.04
CA ALA A 41 -4.79 -1.30 18.86
C ALA A 41 -4.15 -1.00 20.23
N VAL A 42 -3.11 -0.16 20.28
CA VAL A 42 -2.50 0.30 21.54
C VAL A 42 -3.50 1.14 22.34
N GLU A 43 -4.20 2.09 21.71
CA GLU A 43 -5.21 2.91 22.37
C GLU A 43 -6.32 2.06 22.99
N LYS A 44 -6.84 1.10 22.21
CA LYS A 44 -7.87 0.17 22.69
C LYS A 44 -7.38 -0.68 23.87
N SER A 45 -6.15 -1.16 23.80
CA SER A 45 -5.58 -1.98 24.89
C SER A 45 -5.23 -1.14 26.12
N ALA A 46 -4.82 0.13 25.95
CA ALA A 46 -4.52 1.03 27.02
C ALA A 46 -5.78 1.55 27.74
N SER A 47 -6.93 1.58 27.09
CA SER A 47 -8.16 2.16 27.63
C SER A 47 -8.62 1.53 28.96
N GLN A 48 -8.28 0.28 29.22
CA GLN A 48 -8.56 -0.38 30.49
C GLN A 48 -7.82 0.21 31.70
N PHE A 49 -6.71 0.92 31.49
CA PHE A 49 -5.87 1.54 32.51
C PHE A 49 -6.11 3.04 32.64
N ILE A 50 -6.96 3.63 31.78
CA ILE A 50 -7.19 5.07 31.68
C ILE A 50 -8.64 5.35 32.01
N THR A 51 -8.86 5.97 33.16
CA THR A 51 -10.21 6.31 33.68
C THR A 51 -10.50 7.81 33.63
N SER A 52 -9.47 8.62 33.40
CA SER A 52 -9.55 10.09 33.31
C SER A 52 -9.10 10.58 31.95
N ASP A 53 -9.87 11.47 31.33
CA ASP A 53 -9.49 12.10 30.06
C ASP A 53 -8.24 12.97 30.17
N PHE A 54 -7.89 13.44 31.36
CA PHE A 54 -6.64 14.17 31.64
C PHE A 54 -5.38 13.30 31.54
N ASP A 55 -5.55 11.98 31.53
CA ASP A 55 -4.45 11.02 31.44
C ASP A 55 -4.25 10.49 30.02
N LYS A 56 -4.99 11.06 29.04
CA LYS A 56 -4.80 10.80 27.61
C LYS A 56 -4.56 12.10 26.86
N GLU A 57 -3.37 12.23 26.22
CA GLU A 57 -3.01 13.44 25.50
C GLU A 57 -2.39 13.09 24.13
N THR A 58 -2.66 13.93 23.13
CA THR A 58 -2.09 13.79 21.79
C THR A 58 -1.37 15.07 21.42
N PHE A 59 -0.08 14.95 21.08
CA PHE A 59 0.76 16.03 20.59
C PHE A 59 1.13 15.81 19.13
N TYR A 60 1.43 16.89 18.42
CA TYR A 60 2.02 16.83 17.08
C TYR A 60 3.44 17.39 17.15
N GLY A 61 4.33 16.88 16.29
CA GLY A 61 5.76 17.20 16.34
C GLY A 61 6.12 18.67 16.19
N GLU A 62 5.19 19.52 15.73
CA GLU A 62 5.36 20.97 15.60
C GLU A 62 4.79 21.76 16.77
N ASP A 63 3.95 21.16 17.62
CA ASP A 63 3.19 21.89 18.65
C ASP A 63 4.02 22.18 19.89
N LYS A 64 4.86 21.25 20.33
CA LYS A 64 5.66 21.37 21.57
C LYS A 64 7.05 20.77 21.41
N GLY A 65 7.99 21.28 22.21
CA GLY A 65 9.31 20.67 22.36
C GLY A 65 9.25 19.27 22.95
N LEU A 66 10.19 18.41 22.58
CA LEU A 66 10.23 17.05 23.12
C LEU A 66 10.41 17.05 24.64
N ASP A 67 11.20 17.96 25.19
CA ASP A 67 11.45 18.08 26.64
C ASP A 67 10.14 18.32 27.41
N ASP A 68 9.24 19.17 26.89
CA ASP A 68 7.93 19.44 27.49
C ASP A 68 7.04 18.19 27.44
N ILE A 69 7.05 17.48 26.31
CA ILE A 69 6.28 16.23 26.16
C ILE A 69 6.78 15.16 27.13
N LEU A 70 8.10 14.99 27.25
CA LEU A 70 8.69 14.00 28.15
C LEU A 70 8.53 14.39 29.63
N SER A 71 8.55 15.68 29.96
CA SER A 71 8.22 16.18 31.30
C SER A 71 6.77 15.85 31.66
N PHE A 72 5.82 16.05 30.72
CA PHE A 72 4.45 15.64 30.91
C PHE A 72 4.31 14.12 31.05
N ALA A 73 5.07 13.35 30.28
CA ALA A 73 5.11 11.88 30.36
C ALA A 73 5.65 11.38 31.71
N SER A 74 6.56 12.12 32.34
CA SER A 74 7.20 11.76 33.61
C SER A 74 6.39 12.17 34.84
N ALA A 75 5.35 12.99 34.67
CA ALA A 75 4.42 13.35 35.76
C ALA A 75 3.44 12.21 36.04
N PHE A 76 3.03 12.03 37.30
CA PHE A 76 2.06 11.00 37.70
C PHE A 76 0.69 11.19 37.02
N PRO A 77 -0.06 10.09 36.78
CA PRO A 77 -1.46 10.16 36.29
C PRO A 77 -2.36 10.94 37.23
N PHE A 78 -3.39 11.57 36.69
CA PHE A 78 -4.40 12.33 37.43
C PHE A 78 -5.66 11.49 37.73
N GLY A 79 -5.50 10.31 38.25
CA GLY A 79 -6.62 9.47 38.67
C GLY A 79 -6.76 8.15 37.93
N SER A 80 -5.95 7.92 36.90
CA SER A 80 -5.85 6.65 36.19
C SER A 80 -4.69 5.81 36.73
N GLU A 81 -4.68 4.52 36.43
CA GLU A 81 -3.53 3.65 36.69
C GLU A 81 -2.34 4.02 35.80
N LYS A 82 -2.62 4.37 34.54
CA LYS A 82 -1.60 4.77 33.55
C LYS A 82 -2.03 6.01 32.75
N LYS A 83 -1.03 6.66 32.17
CA LYS A 83 -1.22 7.70 31.15
C LYS A 83 -0.96 7.14 29.76
N LEU A 84 -1.68 7.67 28.77
CA LEU A 84 -1.40 7.42 27.36
C LEU A 84 -1.06 8.74 26.66
N ILE A 85 0.13 8.80 26.14
CA ILE A 85 0.61 9.95 25.38
C ILE A 85 0.90 9.50 23.94
N ILE A 86 0.33 10.22 22.98
CA ILE A 86 0.51 9.96 21.55
C ILE A 86 1.21 11.16 20.94
N VAL A 87 2.35 10.93 20.28
CA VAL A 87 3.09 11.97 19.57
C VAL A 87 3.09 11.64 18.09
N LYS A 88 2.24 12.36 17.33
CA LYS A 88 2.13 12.21 15.88
C LYS A 88 3.11 13.12 15.15
N GLN A 89 3.46 12.76 13.90
CA GLN A 89 4.39 13.52 13.06
C GLN A 89 5.75 13.74 13.76
N PHE A 90 6.25 12.69 14.43
CA PHE A 90 7.49 12.81 15.19
C PHE A 90 8.73 13.06 14.32
N GLU A 91 8.65 12.79 13.02
CA GLU A 91 9.69 13.16 12.04
C GLU A 91 9.97 14.67 12.04
N LYS A 92 8.98 15.51 12.35
CA LYS A 92 9.08 16.97 12.39
C LYS A 92 9.72 17.53 13.65
N VAL A 93 9.85 16.73 14.71
CA VAL A 93 10.57 17.13 15.93
C VAL A 93 12.05 17.33 15.61
N LYS A 94 12.57 18.56 15.82
CA LYS A 94 13.92 18.95 15.42
C LYS A 94 15.00 18.33 16.33
N ASP A 95 14.86 18.44 17.65
CA ASP A 95 15.79 17.85 18.62
C ASP A 95 15.17 16.62 19.28
N LYS A 96 15.81 15.47 19.08
CA LYS A 96 15.36 14.17 19.58
C LYS A 96 16.27 13.62 20.69
N LYS A 97 17.22 14.40 21.19
CA LYS A 97 18.26 13.91 22.13
C LYS A 97 17.69 13.40 23.44
N ALA A 98 16.75 14.13 24.03
CA ALA A 98 16.12 13.78 25.30
C ALA A 98 15.41 12.40 25.26
N LEU A 99 14.96 11.96 24.07
CA LEU A 99 14.32 10.64 23.90
C LEU A 99 15.27 9.49 24.27
N LYS A 100 16.59 9.65 24.10
CA LYS A 100 17.58 8.63 24.47
C LYS A 100 17.52 8.33 25.97
N GLU A 101 17.54 9.36 26.80
CA GLU A 101 17.55 9.22 28.26
C GLU A 101 16.23 8.66 28.75
N TYR A 102 15.11 9.17 28.23
CA TYR A 102 13.79 8.66 28.56
C TYR A 102 13.60 7.19 28.15
N ALA A 103 14.04 6.80 26.95
CA ALA A 103 13.94 5.42 26.47
C ALA A 103 14.83 4.44 27.24
N ALA A 104 15.94 4.91 27.81
CA ALA A 104 16.81 4.07 28.64
C ALA A 104 16.20 3.73 30.02
N SER A 105 15.38 4.63 30.58
CA SER A 105 14.72 4.44 31.89
C SER A 105 13.32 5.09 31.87
N PRO A 106 12.37 4.53 31.11
CA PRO A 106 11.02 5.06 31.04
C PRO A 106 10.26 4.80 32.34
N VAL A 107 9.33 5.69 32.67
CA VAL A 107 8.42 5.46 33.81
C VAL A 107 7.41 4.36 33.47
N ASP A 108 6.99 3.60 34.44
CA ASP A 108 6.11 2.43 34.27
C ASP A 108 4.61 2.78 34.19
N PHE A 109 4.23 3.93 34.70
CA PHE A 109 2.85 4.44 34.71
C PHE A 109 2.48 5.22 33.45
N THR A 110 3.38 5.35 32.47
CA THR A 110 3.09 6.03 31.19
C THR A 110 3.32 5.09 30.01
N ILE A 111 2.37 5.11 29.07
CA ILE A 111 2.50 4.52 27.75
C ILE A 111 2.65 5.66 26.76
N ILE A 112 3.84 5.81 26.17
CA ILE A 112 4.07 6.84 25.16
C ILE A 112 4.27 6.21 23.77
N VAL A 113 3.54 6.72 22.77
CA VAL A 113 3.56 6.22 21.40
C VAL A 113 4.01 7.34 20.47
N PHE A 114 5.16 7.15 19.84
CA PHE A 114 5.67 8.03 18.79
C PHE A 114 5.29 7.48 17.42
N ILE A 115 4.67 8.29 16.58
CA ILE A 115 4.37 7.98 15.19
C ILE A 115 5.24 8.85 14.30
N HIS A 116 6.13 8.20 13.54
CA HIS A 116 7.06 8.79 12.61
C HIS A 116 6.69 8.33 11.20
N ASP A 117 6.24 9.24 10.35
CA ASP A 117 5.92 8.94 8.97
C ASP A 117 7.20 8.95 8.12
N GLY A 118 7.44 7.85 7.41
CA GLY A 118 8.61 7.67 6.55
C GLY A 118 9.73 6.80 7.10
N ILE A 119 10.80 6.70 6.34
CA ILE A 119 11.95 5.81 6.59
C ILE A 119 12.98 6.49 7.48
N ILE A 120 13.54 5.73 8.43
CA ILE A 120 14.71 6.14 9.18
C ILE A 120 15.96 5.55 8.50
N SER A 121 16.80 6.39 7.92
CA SER A 121 17.96 5.96 7.13
C SER A 121 19.02 5.21 7.95
N ASN A 122 19.18 5.55 9.23
CA ASN A 122 20.19 4.95 10.11
C ASN A 122 19.68 4.73 11.54
N LEU A 123 19.30 3.49 11.84
CA LEU A 123 18.89 3.06 13.18
C LEU A 123 20.08 2.90 14.15
N GLY A 124 21.31 3.01 13.69
CA GLY A 124 22.51 2.93 14.52
C GLY A 124 22.86 4.23 15.23
N THR A 125 22.16 5.33 14.95
CA THR A 125 22.33 6.63 15.61
C THR A 125 21.36 6.81 16.78
N GLU A 126 21.74 7.61 17.77
CA GLU A 126 20.82 7.97 18.87
C GLU A 126 19.72 8.93 18.37
N PRO A 127 18.50 8.83 18.90
CA PRO A 127 18.02 7.93 19.97
C PRO A 127 17.57 6.54 19.47
N PHE A 128 17.58 6.28 18.17
CA PHE A 128 17.03 5.05 17.57
C PHE A 128 17.79 3.79 18.02
N LYS A 129 19.11 3.92 18.24
CA LYS A 129 19.93 2.83 18.75
C LYS A 129 19.46 2.38 20.13
N THR A 130 19.22 3.31 21.04
CA THR A 130 18.71 3.02 22.39
C THR A 130 17.31 2.41 22.31
N LEU A 131 16.40 2.96 21.49
CA LEU A 131 15.06 2.40 21.27
C LEU A 131 15.12 0.97 20.74
N ALA A 132 16.05 0.66 19.84
CA ALA A 132 16.22 -0.69 19.30
C ALA A 132 16.76 -1.67 20.34
N GLN A 133 17.72 -1.25 21.18
CA GLN A 133 18.25 -2.05 22.29
C GLN A 133 17.18 -2.40 23.33
N GLN A 134 16.25 -1.48 23.59
CA GLN A 134 15.13 -1.65 24.52
C GLN A 134 13.92 -2.36 23.88
N ASN A 135 13.99 -2.72 22.59
CA ASN A 135 12.85 -3.28 21.83
C ASN A 135 11.62 -2.37 21.84
N PHE A 136 11.79 -1.06 21.67
CA PHE A 136 10.72 -0.07 21.65
C PHE A 136 10.44 0.49 20.25
N ILE A 137 11.26 0.18 19.23
CA ILE A 137 11.13 0.67 17.87
C ILE A 137 10.66 -0.44 16.93
N PHE A 138 9.69 -0.12 16.05
CA PHE A 138 9.05 -1.08 15.13
C PHE A 138 8.82 -0.43 13.78
N GLU A 139 9.09 -1.18 12.70
CA GLU A 139 8.96 -0.70 11.33
C GLU A 139 7.64 -1.13 10.69
N ALA A 140 6.88 -0.15 10.19
CA ALA A 140 5.69 -0.33 9.35
C ALA A 140 6.11 -0.34 7.88
N LYS A 141 6.57 -1.48 7.39
CA LYS A 141 7.03 -1.63 6.02
C LYS A 141 5.86 -1.87 5.08
N GLU A 142 5.84 -1.14 3.95
CA GLU A 142 4.89 -1.43 2.88
C GLU A 142 5.02 -2.87 2.39
N LEU A 143 3.87 -3.51 2.23
CA LEU A 143 3.81 -4.80 1.55
C LEU A 143 3.65 -4.57 0.06
N LYS A 144 4.47 -5.28 -0.74
CA LYS A 144 4.42 -5.23 -2.20
C LYS A 144 4.40 -6.65 -2.79
N GLY A 145 3.83 -6.76 -4.00
CA GLY A 145 3.83 -8.01 -4.75
C GLY A 145 3.27 -9.20 -3.96
N LYS A 146 4.03 -10.30 -3.90
CA LYS A 146 3.58 -11.56 -3.24
C LYS A 146 3.21 -11.40 -1.75
N ASN A 147 3.86 -10.50 -1.02
CA ASN A 147 3.55 -10.28 0.39
C ASN A 147 2.22 -9.53 0.57
N LEU A 148 1.93 -8.59 -0.32
CA LEU A 148 0.65 -7.91 -0.36
C LEU A 148 -0.48 -8.88 -0.76
N LEU A 149 -0.24 -9.73 -1.74
CA LEU A 149 -1.20 -10.78 -2.15
C LEU A 149 -1.54 -11.71 -0.99
N LYS A 150 -0.53 -12.17 -0.23
CA LYS A 150 -0.75 -12.97 0.99
C LYS A 150 -1.58 -12.21 2.04
N TRP A 151 -1.32 -10.92 2.20
CA TRP A 151 -2.10 -10.11 3.13
C TRP A 151 -3.57 -10.01 2.69
N VAL A 152 -3.83 -9.73 1.40
CA VAL A 152 -5.18 -9.68 0.82
C VAL A 152 -5.93 -10.98 1.07
N THR A 153 -5.31 -12.13 0.74
CA THR A 153 -5.91 -13.45 0.95
C THR A 153 -6.24 -13.69 2.42
N SER A 154 -5.26 -13.42 3.32
CA SER A 154 -5.47 -13.58 4.77
C SER A 154 -6.53 -12.63 5.34
N TYR A 155 -6.64 -11.41 4.79
CA TYR A 155 -7.68 -10.47 5.21
C TYR A 155 -9.07 -10.97 4.83
N ILE A 156 -9.23 -11.49 3.62
CA ILE A 156 -10.48 -12.10 3.13
C ILE A 156 -10.87 -13.31 3.99
N GLU A 157 -9.93 -14.21 4.27
CA GLU A 157 -10.15 -15.39 5.11
C GLU A 157 -10.57 -15.04 6.55
N LYS A 158 -9.94 -14.01 7.16
CA LYS A 158 -10.32 -13.52 8.48
C LYS A 158 -11.75 -12.99 8.55
N ASN A 159 -12.28 -12.51 7.44
CA ASN A 159 -13.68 -12.07 7.31
C ASN A 159 -14.65 -13.20 6.89
N GLY A 160 -14.21 -14.48 6.98
CA GLY A 160 -15.04 -15.67 6.69
C GLY A 160 -15.36 -15.86 5.21
N LYS A 161 -14.62 -15.22 4.32
CA LYS A 161 -14.77 -15.30 2.86
C LYS A 161 -13.58 -16.04 2.25
N THR A 162 -13.71 -16.42 0.97
CA THR A 162 -12.64 -17.08 0.20
C THR A 162 -12.43 -16.36 -1.12
N VAL A 163 -11.25 -16.53 -1.70
CA VAL A 163 -10.90 -15.95 -2.99
C VAL A 163 -9.86 -16.83 -3.69
N SER A 164 -9.93 -16.97 -5.01
CA SER A 164 -8.84 -17.57 -5.78
C SER A 164 -7.63 -16.61 -5.86
N GLU A 165 -6.43 -17.15 -5.99
CA GLU A 165 -5.20 -16.34 -6.14
C GLU A 165 -5.32 -15.39 -7.34
N GLU A 166 -5.94 -15.84 -8.44
CA GLU A 166 -6.18 -15.04 -9.64
C GLU A 166 -7.10 -13.84 -9.38
N ASN A 167 -8.20 -14.05 -8.64
CA ASN A 167 -9.14 -12.99 -8.28
C ASN A 167 -8.53 -12.02 -7.25
N ALA A 168 -7.74 -12.50 -6.30
CA ALA A 168 -7.01 -11.66 -5.37
C ALA A 168 -5.98 -10.78 -6.08
N GLN A 169 -5.22 -11.34 -7.03
CA GLN A 169 -4.29 -10.57 -7.85
C GLN A 169 -5.01 -9.53 -8.70
N MET A 170 -6.14 -9.88 -9.31
CA MET A 170 -6.95 -8.95 -10.08
C MET A 170 -7.47 -7.79 -9.25
N LEU A 171 -7.92 -8.05 -8.01
CA LEU A 171 -8.33 -7.00 -7.09
C LEU A 171 -7.20 -6.02 -6.81
N MET A 172 -5.98 -6.52 -6.60
CA MET A 172 -4.79 -5.68 -6.45
C MET A 172 -4.48 -4.88 -7.72
N ASP A 173 -4.57 -5.50 -8.88
CA ASP A 173 -4.33 -4.84 -10.18
C ASP A 173 -5.33 -3.69 -10.44
N ILE A 174 -6.57 -3.81 -9.96
CA ILE A 174 -7.62 -2.78 -10.10
C ILE A 174 -7.50 -1.69 -9.03
N SER A 175 -7.23 -2.08 -7.78
CA SER A 175 -7.26 -1.17 -6.63
C SER A 175 -5.92 -0.51 -6.34
N GLY A 176 -4.84 -0.96 -7.00
CA GLY A 176 -3.48 -0.57 -6.67
C GLY A 176 -2.92 -1.31 -5.44
N GLU A 177 -1.67 -1.00 -5.09
CA GLU A 177 -0.96 -1.70 -4.02
C GLU A 177 -1.14 -1.05 -2.62
N SER A 178 -1.99 -0.03 -2.50
CA SER A 178 -2.29 0.60 -1.20
C SER A 178 -3.20 -0.30 -0.35
N ARG A 179 -2.73 -0.69 0.83
CA ARG A 179 -3.54 -1.49 1.77
C ARG A 179 -4.84 -0.80 2.15
N ALA A 180 -4.83 0.51 2.39
CA ALA A 180 -6.02 1.27 2.75
C ALA A 180 -7.08 1.22 1.64
N MET A 181 -6.65 1.35 0.38
CA MET A 181 -7.54 1.23 -0.76
C MET A 181 -8.06 -0.19 -0.92
N LEU A 182 -7.20 -1.19 -0.81
CA LEU A 182 -7.58 -2.60 -0.90
C LEU A 182 -8.61 -2.99 0.17
N GLU A 183 -8.40 -2.58 1.43
CA GLU A 183 -9.37 -2.83 2.50
C GLU A 183 -10.71 -2.16 2.22
N ASN A 184 -10.71 -0.90 1.81
CA ASN A 184 -11.94 -0.20 1.46
C ASN A 184 -12.70 -0.89 0.31
N GLN A 185 -11.99 -1.40 -0.70
CA GLN A 185 -12.62 -2.15 -1.78
C GLN A 185 -13.14 -3.51 -1.30
N LEU A 186 -12.40 -4.21 -0.44
CA LEU A 186 -12.82 -5.47 0.15
C LEU A 186 -14.07 -5.30 1.01
N GLU A 187 -14.16 -4.27 1.86
CA GLU A 187 -15.36 -3.98 2.66
C GLU A 187 -16.59 -3.73 1.77
N LYS A 188 -16.41 -3.02 0.65
CA LYS A 188 -17.50 -2.84 -0.34
C LYS A 188 -17.91 -4.17 -0.98
N ILE A 189 -16.94 -5.04 -1.33
CA ILE A 189 -17.22 -6.37 -1.84
C ILE A 189 -17.99 -7.18 -0.81
N PHE A 190 -17.53 -7.23 0.44
CA PHE A 190 -18.19 -7.98 1.50
C PHE A 190 -19.63 -7.52 1.71
N THR A 191 -19.88 -6.22 1.66
CA THR A 191 -21.24 -5.65 1.73
C THR A 191 -22.09 -6.06 0.53
N PHE A 192 -21.51 -6.12 -0.68
CA PHE A 192 -22.22 -6.48 -1.91
C PHE A 192 -22.51 -7.98 -2.00
N MET A 193 -21.64 -8.83 -1.48
CA MET A 193 -21.74 -10.30 -1.55
C MET A 193 -22.86 -10.88 -0.69
N ASN A 194 -23.37 -10.11 0.30
CA ASN A 194 -24.32 -10.63 1.29
C ASN A 194 -23.82 -11.94 1.93
N GLU A 195 -24.55 -13.05 1.70
CA GLU A 195 -24.24 -14.37 2.29
C GLU A 195 -23.26 -15.22 1.45
N GLU A 196 -22.92 -14.78 0.23
CA GLU A 196 -21.97 -15.49 -0.61
C GLU A 196 -20.58 -15.52 0.06
N ARG A 197 -19.89 -16.68 -0.04
CA ARG A 197 -18.59 -16.86 0.62
C ARG A 197 -17.42 -16.62 -0.29
N GLU A 198 -17.53 -16.91 -1.59
CA GLU A 198 -16.44 -16.80 -2.54
C GLU A 198 -16.47 -15.47 -3.30
N ILE A 199 -15.36 -14.75 -3.27
CA ILE A 199 -15.17 -13.55 -4.12
C ILE A 199 -14.87 -14.01 -5.54
N THR A 200 -15.84 -13.84 -6.41
CA THR A 200 -15.74 -14.17 -7.83
C THR A 200 -15.36 -12.94 -8.66
N PHE A 201 -14.97 -13.18 -9.91
CA PHE A 201 -14.77 -12.13 -10.92
C PHE A 201 -15.93 -11.13 -11.00
N LYS A 202 -17.18 -11.63 -10.91
CA LYS A 202 -18.38 -10.79 -10.97
C LYS A 202 -18.44 -9.74 -9.85
N HIS A 203 -18.02 -10.09 -8.63
CA HIS A 203 -17.98 -9.18 -7.51
C HIS A 203 -16.93 -8.08 -7.72
N ILE A 204 -15.76 -8.44 -8.25
CA ILE A 204 -14.67 -7.49 -8.56
C ILE A 204 -15.09 -6.55 -9.70
N GLN A 205 -15.72 -7.07 -10.74
CA GLN A 205 -16.23 -6.28 -11.86
C GLN A 205 -17.32 -5.28 -11.43
N ALA A 206 -18.21 -5.67 -10.52
CA ALA A 206 -19.27 -4.81 -10.03
C ALA A 206 -18.75 -3.56 -9.29
N LEU A 207 -17.58 -3.63 -8.65
CA LEU A 207 -16.90 -2.47 -8.07
C LEU A 207 -16.46 -1.47 -9.14
N SER A 208 -15.87 -1.95 -10.22
CA SER A 208 -15.38 -1.10 -11.31
C SER A 208 -16.53 -0.35 -12.00
N THR A 209 -17.69 -0.99 -12.12
CA THR A 209 -18.87 -0.42 -12.82
C THR A 209 -19.60 0.64 -11.99
N LYS A 210 -19.64 0.49 -10.65
CA LYS A 210 -20.32 1.45 -9.75
C LYS A 210 -19.57 2.77 -9.59
N LEU A 211 -18.25 2.78 -9.80
CA LEU A 211 -17.42 3.97 -9.59
C LEU A 211 -17.41 4.94 -10.78
N LYS A 212 -18.06 4.62 -11.92
CA LYS A 212 -17.97 5.43 -13.18
C LYS A 212 -16.53 5.81 -13.57
N GLN A 213 -15.54 5.12 -13.01
CA GLN A 213 -14.14 5.35 -13.30
C GLN A 213 -13.69 4.30 -14.29
N PHE A 214 -13.20 4.73 -15.41
CA PHE A 214 -12.51 3.86 -16.35
C PHE A 214 -11.40 3.12 -15.62
N SER A 215 -11.37 1.81 -15.77
CA SER A 215 -10.30 0.99 -15.19
C SER A 215 -9.08 0.97 -16.10
N ILE A 216 -7.95 0.55 -15.57
CA ILE A 216 -6.74 0.29 -16.36
C ILE A 216 -7.01 -0.78 -17.46
N PHE A 217 -7.95 -1.68 -17.24
CA PHE A 217 -8.37 -2.68 -18.23
C PHE A 217 -9.18 -2.07 -19.38
N ASP A 218 -9.98 -1.03 -19.09
CA ASP A 218 -10.66 -0.27 -20.15
C ASP A 218 -9.65 0.45 -21.05
N LEU A 219 -8.57 1.00 -20.45
CA LEU A 219 -7.45 1.58 -21.18
C LEU A 219 -6.76 0.54 -22.05
N GLN A 220 -6.41 -0.62 -21.48
CA GLN A 220 -5.80 -1.73 -22.23
C GLN A 220 -6.69 -2.21 -23.38
N ASN A 221 -8.00 -2.31 -23.16
CA ASN A 221 -8.96 -2.72 -24.18
C ASN A 221 -9.08 -1.68 -25.32
N ALA A 222 -9.16 -0.39 -24.99
CA ALA A 222 -9.16 0.69 -25.97
C ALA A 222 -7.87 0.69 -26.82
N ILE A 223 -6.72 0.52 -26.17
CA ILE A 223 -5.42 0.39 -26.84
C ILE A 223 -5.40 -0.87 -27.73
N GLY A 224 -5.82 -2.02 -27.20
CA GLY A 224 -5.88 -3.28 -27.94
C GLY A 224 -6.71 -3.19 -29.23
N LYS A 225 -7.75 -2.37 -29.23
CA LYS A 225 -8.62 -2.08 -30.39
C LYS A 225 -8.14 -0.90 -31.25
N LYS A 226 -7.05 -0.26 -30.89
CA LYS A 226 -6.54 0.97 -31.54
C LYS A 226 -7.51 2.15 -31.49
N GLU A 227 -8.38 2.24 -30.47
CA GLU A 227 -9.33 3.34 -30.23
C GLU A 227 -8.61 4.54 -29.55
N LYS A 228 -7.85 5.32 -30.32
CA LYS A 228 -6.92 6.34 -29.80
C LYS A 228 -7.59 7.37 -28.90
N ASP A 229 -8.65 8.01 -29.36
CA ASP A 229 -9.33 9.08 -28.62
C ASP A 229 -9.90 8.59 -27.30
N LYS A 230 -10.45 7.38 -27.32
CA LYS A 230 -10.97 6.72 -26.14
C LYS A 230 -9.85 6.35 -25.17
N ALA A 231 -8.72 5.85 -25.65
CA ALA A 231 -7.56 5.53 -24.82
C ALA A 231 -7.01 6.79 -24.10
N VAL A 232 -6.91 7.92 -24.83
CA VAL A 232 -6.48 9.22 -24.23
C VAL A 232 -7.47 9.68 -23.17
N THR A 233 -8.77 9.63 -23.47
CA THR A 233 -9.82 10.03 -22.50
C THR A 233 -9.75 9.19 -21.23
N ILE A 234 -9.61 7.86 -21.37
CA ILE A 234 -9.50 6.95 -20.22
C ILE A 234 -8.23 7.23 -19.42
N ALA A 235 -7.08 7.40 -20.09
CA ALA A 235 -5.82 7.67 -19.42
C ALA A 235 -5.87 8.98 -18.64
N PHE A 236 -6.47 10.04 -19.17
CA PHE A 236 -6.63 11.31 -18.45
C PHE A 236 -7.56 11.16 -17.26
N ASN A 237 -8.68 10.43 -17.40
CA ASN A 237 -9.56 10.14 -16.28
C ASN A 237 -8.85 9.36 -15.17
N LEU A 238 -7.98 8.42 -15.50
CA LEU A 238 -7.17 7.69 -14.51
C LEU A 238 -6.24 8.63 -13.75
N LEU A 239 -5.52 9.52 -14.45
CA LEU A 239 -4.62 10.51 -13.84
C LEU A 239 -5.38 11.51 -12.96
N ASP A 240 -6.51 12.03 -13.43
CA ASP A 240 -7.34 13.00 -12.70
C ASP A 240 -7.98 12.40 -11.44
N ASN A 241 -8.16 11.07 -11.43
CA ASN A 241 -8.62 10.32 -10.26
C ASN A 241 -7.48 9.77 -9.37
N GLY A 242 -6.26 10.26 -9.57
CA GLY A 242 -5.11 9.99 -8.69
C GLY A 242 -4.33 8.72 -9.01
N ALA A 243 -4.52 8.12 -10.20
CA ALA A 243 -3.65 7.04 -10.62
C ALA A 243 -2.23 7.56 -10.87
N GLU A 244 -1.25 6.91 -10.26
CA GLU A 244 0.16 7.26 -10.45
C GLU A 244 0.60 6.96 -11.90
N PRO A 245 1.27 7.91 -12.59
CA PRO A 245 1.72 7.70 -13.98
C PRO A 245 2.61 6.46 -14.14
N VAL A 246 3.47 6.20 -13.16
CA VAL A 246 4.36 5.02 -13.14
C VAL A 246 3.53 3.72 -13.10
N PHE A 247 2.39 3.71 -12.38
CA PHE A 247 1.47 2.58 -12.35
C PHE A 247 0.87 2.33 -13.74
N ILE A 248 0.41 3.37 -14.43
CA ILE A 248 -0.15 3.24 -15.80
C ILE A 248 0.88 2.63 -16.75
N ILE A 249 2.12 3.12 -16.74
CA ILE A 249 3.20 2.58 -17.58
C ILE A 249 3.52 1.13 -17.24
N ALA A 250 3.61 0.78 -15.97
CA ALA A 250 3.88 -0.58 -15.52
C ALA A 250 2.78 -1.54 -15.99
N MET A 251 1.51 -1.14 -15.89
CA MET A 251 0.38 -1.95 -16.34
C MET A 251 0.31 -2.09 -17.86
N LEU A 252 0.67 -1.05 -18.63
CA LEU A 252 0.80 -1.14 -20.08
C LEU A 252 1.98 -2.03 -20.48
N THR A 253 3.11 -1.94 -19.78
CA THR A 253 4.27 -2.82 -20.00
C THR A 253 3.89 -4.28 -19.78
N ARG A 254 3.17 -4.58 -18.70
CA ARG A 254 2.65 -5.93 -18.42
C ARG A 254 1.69 -6.40 -19.52
N TYR A 255 0.79 -5.53 -19.96
CA TYR A 255 -0.17 -5.82 -21.04
C TYR A 255 0.53 -6.20 -22.35
N PHE A 256 1.49 -5.39 -22.81
CA PHE A 256 2.22 -5.68 -24.05
C PHE A 256 3.16 -6.88 -23.93
N THR A 257 3.72 -7.12 -22.73
CA THR A 257 4.45 -8.37 -22.45
C THR A 257 3.53 -9.58 -22.59
N GLY A 258 2.30 -9.47 -22.11
CA GLY A 258 1.29 -10.51 -22.31
C GLY A 258 0.94 -10.72 -23.78
N ILE A 259 0.68 -9.65 -24.53
CA ILE A 259 0.39 -9.69 -25.98
C ILE A 259 1.54 -10.35 -26.74
N SER A 260 2.82 -10.05 -26.44
CA SER A 260 3.95 -10.67 -27.11
C SER A 260 3.97 -12.19 -26.93
N ARG A 261 3.62 -12.68 -25.75
CA ARG A 261 3.55 -14.12 -25.45
C ARG A 261 2.41 -14.84 -26.14
N VAL A 262 1.28 -14.17 -26.38
CA VAL A 262 0.13 -14.77 -27.10
C VAL A 262 0.53 -15.32 -28.46
N GLY A 263 1.43 -14.64 -29.18
CA GLY A 263 1.90 -15.11 -30.49
C GLY A 263 2.59 -16.47 -30.45
N GLU A 264 3.32 -16.78 -29.39
CA GLU A 264 3.99 -18.07 -29.18
C GLU A 264 2.99 -19.15 -28.72
N LEU A 265 2.13 -18.79 -27.74
CA LEU A 265 1.17 -19.73 -27.15
C LEU A 265 0.08 -20.17 -28.13
N SER A 266 -0.28 -19.33 -29.10
CA SER A 266 -1.26 -19.68 -30.15
C SER A 266 -0.78 -20.85 -31.02
N ARG A 267 0.54 -21.09 -31.11
CA ARG A 267 1.13 -22.21 -31.86
C ARG A 267 1.15 -23.51 -31.03
N MET A 268 0.94 -23.42 -29.70
CA MET A 268 1.10 -24.56 -28.78
C MET A 268 -0.21 -25.27 -28.46
N ASN A 269 -1.35 -24.89 -29.05
CA ASN A 269 -2.69 -25.47 -28.79
C ASN A 269 -3.03 -25.60 -27.28
N MET A 270 -2.60 -24.63 -26.48
CA MET A 270 -2.78 -24.64 -25.04
C MET A 270 -4.20 -24.24 -24.64
N ALA A 271 -4.73 -24.90 -23.62
CA ALA A 271 -6.06 -24.54 -23.08
C ALA A 271 -6.09 -23.07 -22.59
N PRO A 272 -7.15 -22.30 -22.87
CA PRO A 272 -7.22 -20.88 -22.54
C PRO A 272 -6.88 -20.51 -21.09
N PRO A 273 -7.31 -21.28 -20.06
CA PRO A 273 -6.93 -20.96 -18.68
C PRO A 273 -5.42 -21.07 -18.41
N GLN A 274 -4.75 -22.06 -19.00
CA GLN A 274 -3.31 -22.24 -18.87
C GLN A 274 -2.55 -21.16 -19.61
N ALA A 275 -2.97 -20.84 -20.84
CA ALA A 275 -2.40 -19.77 -21.63
C ALA A 275 -2.55 -18.40 -20.94
N ALA A 276 -3.72 -18.10 -20.39
CA ALA A 276 -3.97 -16.87 -19.62
C ALA A 276 -3.00 -16.72 -18.45
N LYS A 277 -2.74 -17.79 -17.70
CA LYS A 277 -1.79 -17.80 -16.58
C LYS A 277 -0.36 -17.48 -17.04
N ILE A 278 0.08 -18.02 -18.18
CA ILE A 278 1.42 -17.75 -18.74
C ILE A 278 1.51 -16.30 -19.24
N VAL A 279 0.44 -15.79 -19.85
CA VAL A 279 0.32 -14.41 -20.32
C VAL A 279 0.29 -13.42 -19.15
N GLY A 280 -0.11 -13.88 -17.97
CA GLY A 280 -0.22 -13.06 -16.76
C GLY A 280 -1.51 -12.24 -16.72
N THR A 281 -2.59 -12.78 -17.32
CA THR A 281 -3.93 -12.17 -17.33
C THR A 281 -4.97 -13.14 -16.76
N HIS A 282 -6.12 -12.60 -16.34
CA HIS A 282 -7.25 -13.44 -15.98
C HIS A 282 -7.84 -14.10 -17.23
N GLN A 283 -8.28 -15.36 -17.13
CA GLN A 283 -8.81 -16.14 -18.27
C GLN A 283 -9.93 -15.43 -19.05
N PHE A 284 -10.71 -14.58 -18.34
CA PHE A 284 -11.79 -13.79 -18.95
C PHE A 284 -11.26 -12.79 -20.00
N PHE A 285 -10.10 -12.17 -19.76
CA PHE A 285 -9.51 -11.20 -20.68
C PHE A 285 -8.59 -11.82 -21.73
N TYR A 286 -8.31 -13.13 -21.64
CA TYR A 286 -7.35 -13.74 -22.58
C TYR A 286 -7.77 -13.60 -24.04
N LYS A 287 -9.08 -13.64 -24.31
CA LYS A 287 -9.63 -13.41 -25.66
C LYS A 287 -9.33 -12.00 -26.18
N ASP A 288 -9.38 -11.00 -25.30
CA ASP A 288 -9.06 -9.61 -25.66
C ASP A 288 -7.57 -9.46 -25.99
N TYR A 289 -6.70 -10.17 -25.26
CA TYR A 289 -5.27 -10.24 -25.58
C TYR A 289 -5.00 -10.91 -26.92
N GLN A 290 -5.74 -11.96 -27.27
CA GLN A 290 -5.64 -12.61 -28.58
C GLN A 290 -6.08 -11.65 -29.70
N GLN A 291 -7.17 -10.92 -29.51
CA GLN A 291 -7.62 -9.91 -30.47
C GLN A 291 -6.61 -8.76 -30.63
N ALA A 292 -6.10 -8.26 -29.51
CA ALA A 292 -5.09 -7.21 -29.52
C ALA A 292 -3.82 -7.66 -30.27
N ARG A 293 -3.39 -8.92 -30.09
CA ARG A 293 -2.22 -9.46 -30.80
C ARG A 293 -2.35 -9.39 -32.33
N MET A 294 -3.56 -9.49 -32.87
CA MET A 294 -3.77 -9.37 -34.32
C MET A 294 -3.52 -7.94 -34.83
N ASN A 295 -3.65 -6.94 -33.98
CA ASN A 295 -3.47 -5.52 -34.33
C ASN A 295 -2.01 -5.05 -34.19
N TYR A 296 -1.13 -5.85 -33.57
CA TYR A 296 0.25 -5.47 -33.26
C TYR A 296 1.23 -6.52 -33.78
N SER A 297 2.03 -6.16 -34.77
CA SER A 297 3.13 -6.99 -35.27
C SER A 297 4.29 -7.06 -34.28
N ASP A 298 5.25 -7.96 -34.50
CA ASP A 298 6.44 -8.05 -33.64
C ASP A 298 7.29 -6.77 -33.71
N GLU A 299 7.34 -6.12 -34.87
CA GLU A 299 8.00 -4.83 -35.06
C GLU A 299 7.28 -3.71 -34.28
N ASN A 300 5.94 -3.66 -34.34
CA ASN A 300 5.15 -2.72 -33.54
C ASN A 300 5.43 -2.94 -32.05
N LEU A 301 5.44 -4.19 -31.57
CA LEU A 301 5.72 -4.50 -30.16
C LEU A 301 7.11 -4.03 -29.72
N ALA A 302 8.14 -4.22 -30.57
CA ALA A 302 9.48 -3.70 -30.27
C ALA A 302 9.51 -2.18 -30.14
N ASN A 303 8.81 -1.45 -31.00
CA ASN A 303 8.71 0.00 -30.95
C ASN A 303 7.91 0.46 -29.70
N ILE A 304 6.83 -0.25 -29.35
CA ILE A 304 6.02 0.01 -28.15
C ILE A 304 6.87 -0.16 -26.88
N PHE A 305 7.70 -1.18 -26.77
CA PHE A 305 8.58 -1.33 -25.60
C PHE A 305 9.62 -0.22 -25.50
N ARG A 306 10.12 0.31 -26.62
CA ARG A 306 10.99 1.50 -26.62
C ARG A 306 10.24 2.75 -26.15
N ALA A 307 8.99 2.95 -26.61
CA ALA A 307 8.14 4.05 -26.20
C ALA A 307 7.81 3.99 -24.69
N LEU A 308 7.48 2.82 -24.17
CA LEU A 308 7.24 2.59 -22.75
C LEU A 308 8.47 2.89 -21.90
N LEU A 309 9.66 2.42 -22.32
CA LEU A 309 10.93 2.73 -21.64
C LEU A 309 11.21 4.24 -21.61
N LYS A 310 11.02 4.92 -22.76
CA LYS A 310 11.20 6.38 -22.86
C LYS A 310 10.25 7.13 -21.96
N ALA A 311 8.98 6.74 -21.89
CA ALA A 311 7.99 7.32 -21.00
C ALA A 311 8.33 7.10 -19.53
N ASP A 312 8.74 5.89 -19.14
CA ASP A 312 9.17 5.55 -17.77
C ASP A 312 10.37 6.41 -17.33
N LEU A 313 11.38 6.54 -18.17
CA LEU A 313 12.52 7.43 -17.93
C LEU A 313 12.09 8.89 -17.79
N SER A 314 11.24 9.39 -18.71
CA SER A 314 10.76 10.78 -18.66
C SER A 314 10.06 11.10 -17.34
N ILE A 315 9.18 10.22 -16.85
CA ILE A 315 8.47 10.43 -15.57
C ILE A 315 9.43 10.42 -14.38
N LYS A 316 10.47 9.62 -14.41
CA LYS A 316 11.39 9.46 -13.28
C LYS A 316 12.51 10.51 -13.25
N THR A 317 12.83 11.15 -14.38
CA THR A 317 14.02 11.99 -14.50
C THR A 317 13.72 13.44 -14.85
N THR A 318 12.49 13.78 -15.26
CA THR A 318 12.10 15.13 -15.67
C THR A 318 10.86 15.61 -14.93
N ALA A 319 10.70 16.94 -14.85
CA ALA A 319 9.47 17.58 -14.36
C ALA A 319 8.40 17.70 -15.46
N ALA A 320 8.33 16.73 -16.38
CA ALA A 320 7.39 16.76 -17.48
C ALA A 320 5.94 16.62 -17.00
N ASP A 321 5.02 17.31 -17.67
CA ASP A 321 3.59 17.10 -17.45
C ASP A 321 3.19 15.65 -17.83
N PHE A 322 2.60 14.94 -16.90
CA PHE A 322 2.27 13.53 -17.05
C PHE A 322 1.24 13.29 -18.16
N LYS A 323 0.29 14.22 -18.37
CA LYS A 323 -0.70 14.10 -19.44
C LYS A 323 -0.03 14.19 -20.80
N ASN A 324 0.97 15.06 -20.95
CA ASN A 324 1.75 15.17 -22.18
C ASN A 324 2.56 13.89 -22.43
N VAL A 325 3.23 13.34 -21.42
CA VAL A 325 4.00 12.10 -21.55
C VAL A 325 3.08 10.94 -21.98
N VAL A 326 1.93 10.81 -21.35
CA VAL A 326 0.96 9.73 -21.66
C VAL A 326 0.35 9.95 -23.06
N THR A 327 0.08 11.19 -23.48
CA THR A 327 -0.43 11.49 -24.82
C THR A 327 0.57 11.08 -25.90
N VAL A 328 1.84 11.42 -25.73
CA VAL A 328 2.90 11.01 -26.66
C VAL A 328 3.02 9.50 -26.69
N LEU A 329 3.08 8.86 -25.52
CA LEU A 329 3.14 7.40 -25.42
C LEU A 329 1.98 6.70 -26.16
N LEU A 330 0.73 7.12 -25.91
CA LEU A 330 -0.43 6.54 -26.57
C LEU A 330 -0.43 6.78 -28.08
N SER A 331 0.11 7.90 -28.52
CA SER A 331 0.26 8.18 -29.95
C SER A 331 1.30 7.27 -30.61
N GLU A 332 2.42 6.98 -29.94
CA GLU A 332 3.45 6.05 -30.42
C GLU A 332 2.98 4.58 -30.37
N ILE A 333 2.09 4.22 -29.43
CA ILE A 333 1.52 2.86 -29.32
C ILE A 333 0.46 2.58 -30.39
N ILE A 334 -0.41 3.56 -30.66
CA ILE A 334 -1.61 3.38 -31.48
C ILE A 334 -1.37 3.82 -32.95
N SER A 335 -0.16 4.19 -33.28
CA SER A 335 0.24 4.53 -34.65
C SER A 335 0.07 3.36 -35.63
#